data_a204dfb19a4e330a93b27e37c4ba656d
#
_entry.id   a204dfb19a4e330a93b27e37c4ba656d
#
_cell.length_a   1.000
_cell.length_b   1.000
_cell.length_c   1.000
_cell.angle_alpha   90.00
_cell.angle_beta   90.00
_cell.angle_gamma   90.00
#
_symmetry.space_group_name_H-M   'P 1'
#
loop_
_entity.id
_entity.type
_entity.pdbx_description
1 polymer ?
#
loop_
_entity_poly.entity_id
_entity_poly.type
_entity_poly.pdbx_seq_one_letter_code
_entity_poly.pdbx_strand_id
1 'polypeptide(L)'
;MNEPFLLSNLIDLQNLDNEIFKLIAEKSQGDSVNILKNLEKKYNESTSLLNKKKAELTSYFEEKKSIDKQILENENKLKNILEKLQNPKLDAGELQNFNLQKSNVEKNVNDLSQSLEKLNELNSEDLIDYSKIEESLEELKPELIEYSKKIQSEWKDLDVKINDLEISKSKLLNSFPEDIVKLYDQLKHNGVEIIAAYKNEDQCGCCGVSLTSSELDKIVDSKYNQCPYCQGVVI
;
A
#
# COMPACT_ATOMS: atom_id res chain seq x y z
N MET A 1 -5.03 46.59 -10.30
CA MET A 1 -5.30 47.35 -9.06
C MET A 1 -5.66 46.30 -8.04
N ASN A 2 -4.89 46.17 -6.95
CA ASN A 2 -5.26 45.24 -5.87
C ASN A 2 -6.48 45.84 -5.17
N GLU A 3 -7.53 45.03 -4.97
CA GLU A 3 -8.66 45.43 -4.17
C GLU A 3 -8.20 45.74 -2.74
N PRO A 4 -8.78 46.75 -2.05
CA PRO A 4 -8.40 47.07 -0.68
C PRO A 4 -8.72 45.87 0.23
N PHE A 5 -7.83 45.55 1.16
CA PHE A 5 -8.04 44.51 2.16
C PHE A 5 -9.26 44.83 3.04
N LEU A 6 -10.13 43.82 3.20
CA LEU A 6 -11.24 43.82 4.14
C LEU A 6 -11.05 42.69 5.15
N LEU A 7 -11.48 42.86 6.40
CA LEU A 7 -11.40 41.77 7.42
C LEU A 7 -12.15 40.51 6.98
N SER A 8 -13.19 40.62 6.16
CA SER A 8 -13.90 39.49 5.55
C SER A 8 -13.01 38.60 4.69
N ASN A 9 -11.93 39.13 4.10
CA ASN A 9 -10.97 38.33 3.32
C ASN A 9 -10.29 37.25 4.20
N LEU A 10 -10.28 37.37 5.52
CA LEU A 10 -9.82 36.35 6.44
C LEU A 10 -10.69 35.08 6.38
N ILE A 11 -12.00 35.22 6.15
CA ILE A 11 -12.89 34.05 5.93
C ILE A 11 -12.52 33.34 4.65
N ASP A 12 -12.22 34.06 3.57
CA ASP A 12 -11.81 33.48 2.31
C ASP A 12 -10.48 32.74 2.46
N LEU A 13 -9.52 33.33 3.18
CA LEU A 13 -8.25 32.69 3.49
C LEU A 13 -8.43 31.38 4.30
N GLN A 14 -9.28 31.46 5.33
CA GLN A 14 -9.62 30.27 6.15
C GLN A 14 -10.31 29.17 5.33
N ASN A 15 -11.20 29.53 4.42
CA ASN A 15 -11.87 28.57 3.55
C ASN A 15 -10.87 27.88 2.62
N LEU A 16 -9.94 28.62 2.01
CA LEU A 16 -8.85 28.05 1.20
C LEU A 16 -7.98 27.08 2.02
N ASP A 17 -7.59 27.48 3.22
CA ASP A 17 -6.80 26.62 4.12
C ASP A 17 -7.55 25.34 4.50
N ASN A 18 -8.83 25.45 4.80
CA ASN A 18 -9.66 24.29 5.15
C ASN A 18 -9.84 23.34 3.97
N GLU A 19 -9.97 23.87 2.75
CA GLU A 19 -10.10 23.06 1.54
C GLU A 19 -8.79 22.36 1.21
N ILE A 20 -7.65 23.04 1.29
CA ILE A 20 -6.32 22.45 1.15
C ILE A 20 -6.14 21.32 2.18
N PHE A 21 -6.50 21.58 3.45
CA PHE A 21 -6.37 20.58 4.50
C PHE A 21 -7.23 19.32 4.23
N LYS A 22 -8.47 19.51 3.76
CA LYS A 22 -9.34 18.38 3.35
C LYS A 22 -8.72 17.54 2.24
N LEU A 23 -8.17 18.18 1.21
CA LEU A 23 -7.54 17.46 0.09
C LEU A 23 -6.27 16.70 0.53
N ILE A 24 -5.48 17.28 1.45
CA ILE A 24 -4.32 16.61 2.04
C ILE A 24 -4.76 15.41 2.88
N ALA A 25 -5.83 15.56 3.67
CA ALA A 25 -6.40 14.47 4.45
C ALA A 25 -6.94 13.34 3.54
N GLU A 26 -7.65 13.68 2.46
CA GLU A 26 -8.13 12.74 1.46
C GLU A 26 -6.95 11.96 0.81
N LYS A 27 -5.86 12.64 0.50
CA LYS A 27 -4.64 12.01 -0.03
C LYS A 27 -4.04 10.97 0.92
N SER A 28 -4.15 11.14 2.22
CA SER A 28 -3.57 10.26 3.24
C SER A 28 -4.54 9.21 3.80
N GLN A 29 -5.84 9.48 3.77
CA GLN A 29 -6.88 8.68 4.42
C GLN A 29 -8.04 8.30 3.49
N GLY A 30 -7.91 8.54 2.18
CA GLY A 30 -8.92 8.19 1.18
C GLY A 30 -9.19 6.68 1.13
N ASP A 31 -10.37 6.31 0.65
CA ASP A 31 -10.81 4.90 0.59
C ASP A 31 -9.83 4.00 -0.17
N SER A 32 -9.30 4.47 -1.31
CA SER A 32 -8.31 3.73 -2.09
C SER A 32 -7.03 3.43 -1.29
N VAL A 33 -6.58 4.39 -0.48
CA VAL A 33 -5.40 4.23 0.40
C VAL A 33 -5.66 3.20 1.50
N ASN A 34 -6.86 3.22 2.10
CA ASN A 34 -7.24 2.27 3.13
C ASN A 34 -7.36 0.85 2.56
N ILE A 35 -7.90 0.70 1.35
CA ILE A 35 -7.96 -0.58 0.66
C ILE A 35 -6.54 -1.10 0.38
N LEU A 36 -5.64 -0.26 -0.15
CA LEU A 36 -4.25 -0.67 -0.41
C LEU A 36 -3.54 -1.12 0.87
N LYS A 37 -3.67 -0.37 1.97
CA LYS A 37 -3.10 -0.77 3.28
C LYS A 37 -3.60 -2.13 3.75
N ASN A 38 -4.89 -2.42 3.55
CA ASN A 38 -5.46 -3.71 3.91
C ASN A 38 -4.95 -4.85 3.00
N LEU A 39 -4.80 -4.59 1.70
CA LEU A 39 -4.22 -5.55 0.75
C LEU A 39 -2.75 -5.82 1.07
N GLU A 40 -1.95 -4.80 1.36
CA GLU A 40 -0.55 -4.93 1.79
C GLU A 40 -0.43 -5.76 3.07
N LYS A 41 -1.31 -5.51 4.03
CA LYS A 41 -1.35 -6.30 5.28
C LYS A 41 -1.61 -7.78 4.98
N LYS A 42 -2.65 -8.09 4.20
CA LYS A 42 -2.97 -9.47 3.80
C LYS A 42 -1.81 -10.13 3.05
N TYR A 43 -1.20 -9.41 2.11
CA TYR A 43 -0.07 -9.91 1.34
C TYR A 43 1.13 -10.24 2.23
N ASN A 44 1.45 -9.37 3.20
CA ASN A 44 2.54 -9.59 4.14
C ASN A 44 2.27 -10.76 5.09
N GLU A 45 1.02 -10.91 5.58
CA GLU A 45 0.59 -12.03 6.40
C GLU A 45 0.70 -13.36 5.62
N SER A 46 0.19 -13.40 4.40
CA SER A 46 0.29 -14.59 3.53
C SER A 46 1.74 -14.92 3.16
N THR A 47 2.58 -13.91 2.91
CA THR A 47 4.01 -14.10 2.66
C THR A 47 4.73 -14.70 3.86
N SER A 48 4.42 -14.21 5.06
CA SER A 48 4.97 -14.75 6.30
C SER A 48 4.55 -16.22 6.51
N LEU A 49 3.27 -16.52 6.25
CA LEU A 49 2.74 -17.86 6.35
C LEU A 49 3.38 -18.81 5.32
N LEU A 50 3.57 -18.36 4.07
CA LEU A 50 4.25 -19.13 3.03
C LEU A 50 5.67 -19.47 3.44
N ASN A 51 6.42 -18.49 3.96
CA ASN A 51 7.80 -18.71 4.40
C ASN A 51 7.88 -19.70 5.55
N LYS A 52 6.93 -19.64 6.49
CA LYS A 52 6.84 -20.61 7.60
C LYS A 52 6.57 -22.02 7.05
N LYS A 53 5.57 -22.16 6.19
CA LYS A 53 5.21 -23.46 5.57
C LYS A 53 6.34 -24.01 4.72
N LYS A 54 7.05 -23.15 3.98
CA LYS A 54 8.25 -23.55 3.23
C LYS A 54 9.38 -24.04 4.12
N ALA A 55 9.57 -23.44 5.30
CA ALA A 55 10.55 -23.90 6.27
C ALA A 55 10.17 -25.29 6.85
N GLU A 56 8.88 -25.51 7.13
CA GLU A 56 8.36 -26.81 7.56
C GLU A 56 8.56 -27.90 6.50
N LEU A 57 8.40 -27.56 5.22
CA LEU A 57 8.58 -28.46 4.08
C LEU A 57 10.04 -28.54 3.56
N THR A 58 11.02 -27.98 4.25
CA THR A 58 12.41 -27.93 3.76
C THR A 58 12.96 -29.34 3.47
N SER A 59 12.79 -30.28 4.38
CA SER A 59 13.27 -31.68 4.21
C SER A 59 12.58 -32.36 3.03
N TYR A 60 11.28 -32.12 2.83
CA TYR A 60 10.54 -32.61 1.68
C TYR A 60 11.15 -32.10 0.36
N PHE A 61 11.39 -30.80 0.24
CA PHE A 61 11.95 -30.22 -0.98
C PHE A 61 13.37 -30.68 -1.28
N GLU A 62 14.20 -30.87 -0.24
CA GLU A 62 15.55 -31.40 -0.40
C GLU A 62 15.55 -32.85 -0.85
N GLU A 63 14.74 -33.70 -0.21
CA GLU A 63 14.61 -35.11 -0.55
C GLU A 63 14.02 -35.30 -1.96
N LYS A 64 12.95 -34.59 -2.29
CA LYS A 64 12.35 -34.56 -3.63
C LYS A 64 13.39 -34.21 -4.67
N LYS A 65 14.14 -33.11 -4.48
CA LYS A 65 15.21 -32.68 -5.41
C LYS A 65 16.28 -33.75 -5.60
N SER A 66 16.63 -34.46 -4.53
CA SER A 66 17.61 -35.59 -4.60
C SER A 66 17.07 -36.73 -5.41
N ILE A 67 15.81 -37.13 -5.20
CA ILE A 67 15.16 -38.21 -5.95
C ILE A 67 15.02 -37.83 -7.43
N ASP A 68 14.52 -36.65 -7.73
CA ASP A 68 14.35 -36.15 -9.11
C ASP A 68 15.68 -36.14 -9.86
N LYS A 69 16.78 -35.72 -9.21
CA LYS A 69 18.13 -35.80 -9.79
C LYS A 69 18.56 -37.24 -10.10
N GLN A 70 18.33 -38.17 -9.20
CA GLN A 70 18.67 -39.58 -9.38
C GLN A 70 17.85 -40.21 -10.51
N ILE A 71 16.55 -39.87 -10.63
CA ILE A 71 15.71 -40.31 -11.74
C ILE A 71 16.29 -39.80 -13.06
N LEU A 72 16.59 -38.52 -13.19
CA LEU A 72 17.16 -37.93 -14.41
C LEU A 72 18.49 -38.57 -14.79
N GLU A 73 19.37 -38.84 -13.82
CA GLU A 73 20.65 -39.51 -14.06
C GLU A 73 20.45 -40.94 -14.58
N ASN A 74 19.48 -41.70 -14.04
CA ASN A 74 19.17 -43.04 -14.47
C ASN A 74 18.48 -43.05 -15.86
N GLU A 75 17.58 -42.13 -16.15
CA GLU A 75 16.97 -41.96 -17.48
C GLU A 75 18.02 -41.65 -18.54
N ASN A 76 19.02 -40.81 -18.28
CA ASN A 76 20.14 -40.56 -19.17
C ASN A 76 20.99 -41.81 -19.38
N LYS A 77 21.23 -42.62 -18.33
CA LYS A 77 21.90 -43.91 -18.45
C LYS A 77 21.10 -44.87 -19.33
N LEU A 78 19.78 -44.95 -19.11
CA LEU A 78 18.89 -45.78 -19.91
C LEU A 78 18.92 -45.39 -21.38
N LYS A 79 18.85 -44.11 -21.70
CA LYS A 79 18.98 -43.60 -23.07
C LYS A 79 20.28 -44.05 -23.72
N ASN A 80 21.41 -43.90 -23.04
CA ASN A 80 22.72 -44.32 -23.55
C ASN A 80 22.80 -45.85 -23.76
N ILE A 81 22.18 -46.66 -22.90
CA ILE A 81 22.11 -48.13 -23.06
C ILE A 81 21.25 -48.47 -24.27
N LEU A 82 20.11 -47.82 -24.46
CA LEU A 82 19.23 -48.04 -25.61
C LEU A 82 19.92 -47.69 -26.94
N GLU A 83 20.68 -46.61 -26.99
CA GLU A 83 21.48 -46.23 -28.15
C GLU A 83 22.53 -47.30 -28.48
N LYS A 84 23.21 -47.86 -27.46
CA LYS A 84 24.16 -48.96 -27.65
C LYS A 84 23.49 -50.23 -28.14
N LEU A 85 22.31 -50.58 -27.62
CA LEU A 85 21.55 -51.74 -28.05
C LEU A 85 21.08 -51.69 -29.52
N GLN A 86 21.06 -50.50 -30.14
CA GLN A 86 20.75 -50.36 -31.58
C GLN A 86 21.93 -50.72 -32.49
N ASN A 87 23.12 -50.97 -31.95
CA ASN A 87 24.29 -51.35 -32.75
C ASN A 87 24.14 -52.81 -33.27
N PRO A 88 24.04 -53.01 -34.59
CA PRO A 88 23.85 -54.37 -35.16
C PRO A 88 25.10 -55.31 -35.07
N LYS A 89 26.22 -54.78 -34.56
CA LYS A 89 27.48 -55.50 -34.44
C LYS A 89 27.76 -56.04 -33.04
N LEU A 90 26.78 -55.95 -32.11
CA LEU A 90 26.93 -56.51 -30.78
C LEU A 90 27.04 -58.04 -30.80
N ASP A 91 27.97 -58.57 -30.00
CA ASP A 91 28.00 -60.01 -29.73
C ASP A 91 26.92 -60.44 -28.73
N ALA A 92 26.69 -61.74 -28.60
CA ALA A 92 25.62 -62.26 -27.71
C ALA A 92 25.87 -61.89 -26.22
N GLY A 93 27.14 -61.81 -25.78
CA GLY A 93 27.51 -61.46 -24.41
C GLY A 93 27.29 -60.01 -24.15
N GLU A 94 27.68 -59.15 -25.06
CA GLU A 94 27.41 -57.68 -24.95
C GLU A 94 25.92 -57.38 -24.91
N LEU A 95 25.13 -58.02 -25.78
CA LEU A 95 23.68 -57.85 -25.82
C LEU A 95 23.03 -58.26 -24.50
N GLN A 96 23.45 -59.43 -23.94
CA GLN A 96 22.95 -59.87 -22.64
C GLN A 96 23.31 -58.87 -21.51
N ASN A 97 24.57 -58.38 -21.51
CA ASN A 97 25.02 -57.41 -20.51
C ASN A 97 24.25 -56.11 -20.60
N PHE A 98 24.04 -55.52 -21.78
CA PHE A 98 23.27 -54.29 -21.94
C PHE A 98 21.80 -54.47 -21.55
N ASN A 99 21.19 -55.64 -21.86
CA ASN A 99 19.83 -55.94 -21.42
C ASN A 99 19.73 -56.06 -19.89
N LEU A 100 20.73 -56.67 -19.23
CA LEU A 100 20.78 -56.71 -17.77
C LEU A 100 20.95 -55.31 -17.17
N GLN A 101 21.83 -54.47 -17.71
CA GLN A 101 22.01 -53.09 -17.30
C GLN A 101 20.70 -52.28 -17.47
N LYS A 102 20.02 -52.41 -18.62
CA LYS A 102 18.72 -51.83 -18.89
C LYS A 102 17.72 -52.20 -17.82
N SER A 103 17.52 -53.48 -17.56
CA SER A 103 16.58 -53.99 -16.55
C SER A 103 16.86 -53.41 -15.14
N ASN A 104 18.15 -53.36 -14.77
CA ASN A 104 18.55 -52.82 -13.48
C ASN A 104 18.28 -51.31 -13.38
N VAL A 105 18.54 -50.53 -14.44
CA VAL A 105 18.26 -49.09 -14.48
C VAL A 105 16.76 -48.81 -14.47
N GLU A 106 15.97 -49.57 -15.24
CA GLU A 106 14.50 -49.46 -15.25
C GLU A 106 13.92 -49.76 -13.87
N LYS A 107 14.44 -50.80 -13.18
CA LYS A 107 14.05 -51.09 -11.79
C LYS A 107 14.38 -49.94 -10.86
N ASN A 108 15.58 -49.37 -10.92
CA ASN A 108 15.99 -48.26 -10.10
C ASN A 108 15.09 -47.01 -10.31
N VAL A 109 14.73 -46.69 -11.56
CA VAL A 109 13.79 -45.59 -11.88
C VAL A 109 12.44 -45.86 -11.26
N ASN A 110 11.92 -47.09 -11.36
CA ASN A 110 10.64 -47.47 -10.76
C ASN A 110 10.68 -47.35 -9.22
N ASP A 111 11.73 -47.85 -8.56
CA ASP A 111 11.88 -47.78 -7.10
C ASP A 111 11.99 -46.34 -6.61
N LEU A 112 12.71 -45.45 -7.33
CA LEU A 112 12.79 -44.02 -7.06
C LEU A 112 11.44 -43.34 -7.28
N SER A 113 10.70 -43.69 -8.33
CA SER A 113 9.36 -43.14 -8.58
C SER A 113 8.37 -43.48 -7.48
N GLN A 114 8.41 -44.73 -7.00
CA GLN A 114 7.58 -45.15 -5.85
C GLN A 114 7.98 -44.43 -4.56
N SER A 115 9.28 -44.18 -4.35
CA SER A 115 9.75 -43.41 -3.20
C SER A 115 9.25 -41.96 -3.25
N LEU A 116 9.25 -41.37 -4.45
CA LEU A 116 8.72 -40.01 -4.67
C LEU A 116 7.21 -39.94 -4.42
N GLU A 117 6.47 -40.95 -4.87
CA GLU A 117 5.03 -41.06 -4.64
C GLU A 117 4.71 -41.11 -3.12
N LYS A 118 5.38 -41.97 -2.36
CA LYS A 118 5.25 -42.05 -0.91
C LYS A 118 5.61 -40.74 -0.21
N LEU A 119 6.68 -40.07 -0.64
CA LEU A 119 7.08 -38.78 -0.10
C LEU A 119 6.01 -37.72 -0.32
N ASN A 120 5.39 -37.70 -1.52
CA ASN A 120 4.27 -36.81 -1.83
C ASN A 120 3.02 -37.11 -1.01
N GLU A 121 2.68 -38.40 -0.82
CA GLU A 121 1.54 -38.82 0.00
C GLU A 121 1.70 -38.39 1.46
N LEU A 122 2.88 -38.59 2.04
CA LEU A 122 3.18 -38.23 3.42
C LEU A 122 3.08 -36.71 3.69
N ASN A 123 3.32 -35.90 2.69
CA ASN A 123 3.30 -34.44 2.79
C ASN A 123 2.09 -33.79 2.07
N SER A 124 1.10 -34.61 1.67
CA SER A 124 0.01 -34.14 0.81
C SER A 124 -0.79 -32.98 1.38
N GLU A 125 -1.16 -33.03 2.65
CA GLU A 125 -1.92 -31.96 3.32
C GLU A 125 -1.12 -30.66 3.37
N ASP A 126 0.15 -30.74 3.75
CA ASP A 126 1.05 -29.58 3.83
C ASP A 126 1.32 -28.97 2.46
N LEU A 127 1.41 -29.78 1.42
CA LEU A 127 1.58 -29.32 0.04
C LEU A 127 0.31 -28.62 -0.49
N ILE A 128 -0.87 -29.13 -0.14
CA ILE A 128 -2.15 -28.48 -0.49
C ILE A 128 -2.23 -27.11 0.17
N ASP A 129 -1.87 -27.01 1.45
CA ASP A 129 -1.89 -25.73 2.16
C ASP A 129 -0.85 -24.75 1.60
N TYR A 130 0.36 -25.23 1.30
CA TYR A 130 1.39 -24.44 0.65
C TYR A 130 0.90 -23.88 -0.69
N SER A 131 0.29 -24.72 -1.53
CA SER A 131 -0.24 -24.33 -2.84
C SER A 131 -1.36 -23.28 -2.73
N LYS A 132 -2.29 -23.44 -1.77
CA LYS A 132 -3.37 -22.46 -1.55
C LYS A 132 -2.83 -21.08 -1.13
N ILE A 133 -1.80 -21.04 -0.28
CA ILE A 133 -1.19 -19.79 0.13
C ILE A 133 -0.47 -19.14 -1.06
N GLU A 134 0.22 -19.90 -1.87
CA GLU A 134 0.92 -19.43 -3.07
C GLU A 134 -0.08 -18.86 -4.10
N GLU A 135 -1.19 -19.56 -4.35
CA GLU A 135 -2.28 -19.11 -5.22
C GLU A 135 -2.90 -17.80 -4.72
N SER A 136 -3.19 -17.71 -3.41
CA SER A 136 -3.70 -16.48 -2.81
C SER A 136 -2.75 -15.29 -2.97
N LEU A 137 -1.44 -15.51 -2.89
CA LEU A 137 -0.43 -14.46 -3.14
C LEU A 137 -0.41 -14.01 -4.60
N GLU A 138 -0.56 -14.95 -5.54
CA GLU A 138 -0.62 -14.62 -6.97
C GLU A 138 -1.90 -13.81 -7.31
N GLU A 139 -3.02 -14.07 -6.63
CA GLU A 139 -4.25 -13.27 -6.79
C GLU A 139 -4.13 -11.86 -6.19
N LEU A 140 -3.45 -11.71 -5.04
CA LEU A 140 -3.28 -10.42 -4.38
C LEU A 140 -2.34 -9.46 -5.14
N LYS A 141 -1.34 -9.95 -5.85
CA LYS A 141 -0.36 -9.13 -6.58
C LYS A 141 -0.99 -8.18 -7.61
N PRO A 142 -1.85 -8.64 -8.54
CA PRO A 142 -2.49 -7.75 -9.52
C PRO A 142 -3.37 -6.70 -8.85
N GLU A 143 -4.10 -7.05 -7.79
CA GLU A 143 -4.91 -6.09 -7.04
C GLU A 143 -4.06 -4.99 -6.41
N LEU A 144 -2.93 -5.34 -5.78
CA LEU A 144 -1.98 -4.37 -5.23
C LEU A 144 -1.45 -3.41 -6.30
N ILE A 145 -1.11 -3.93 -7.47
CA ILE A 145 -0.62 -3.12 -8.59
C ILE A 145 -1.72 -2.18 -9.10
N GLU A 146 -2.94 -2.65 -9.23
CA GLU A 146 -4.08 -1.87 -9.69
C GLU A 146 -4.37 -0.72 -8.72
N TYR A 147 -4.53 -1.00 -7.42
CA TYR A 147 -4.78 0.03 -6.41
C TYR A 147 -3.62 1.02 -6.27
N SER A 148 -2.37 0.56 -6.40
CA SER A 148 -1.21 1.47 -6.41
C SER A 148 -1.27 2.45 -7.58
N LYS A 149 -1.62 2.00 -8.80
CA LYS A 149 -1.79 2.86 -9.97
C LYS A 149 -2.95 3.82 -9.81
N LYS A 150 -4.07 3.34 -9.27
CA LYS A 150 -5.26 4.15 -9.00
C LYS A 150 -4.94 5.28 -8.04
N ILE A 151 -4.27 4.99 -6.92
CA ILE A 151 -3.85 5.99 -5.93
C ILE A 151 -2.89 7.00 -6.56
N GLN A 152 -1.93 6.57 -7.37
CA GLN A 152 -1.03 7.49 -8.06
C GLN A 152 -1.76 8.48 -8.98
N SER A 153 -2.84 8.02 -9.65
CA SER A 153 -3.69 8.89 -10.46
C SER A 153 -4.49 9.86 -9.60
N GLU A 154 -5.16 9.35 -8.56
CA GLU A 154 -5.93 10.16 -7.60
C GLU A 154 -5.06 11.25 -6.95
N TRP A 155 -3.84 10.89 -6.53
CA TRP A 155 -2.90 11.84 -5.94
C TRP A 155 -2.45 12.93 -6.92
N LYS A 156 -2.24 12.61 -8.19
CA LYS A 156 -1.92 13.62 -9.21
C LYS A 156 -3.05 14.64 -9.36
N ASP A 157 -4.30 14.15 -9.40
CA ASP A 157 -5.47 15.02 -9.53
C ASP A 157 -5.64 15.90 -8.27
N LEU A 158 -5.40 15.33 -7.08
CA LEU A 158 -5.41 16.08 -5.82
C LEU A 158 -4.27 17.11 -5.75
N ASP A 159 -3.06 16.76 -6.21
CA ASP A 159 -1.91 17.66 -6.24
C ASP A 159 -2.16 18.88 -7.16
N VAL A 160 -2.82 18.68 -8.29
CA VAL A 160 -3.23 19.80 -9.17
C VAL A 160 -4.20 20.72 -8.44
N LYS A 161 -5.24 20.18 -7.79
CA LYS A 161 -6.22 20.98 -7.04
C LYS A 161 -5.57 21.72 -5.86
N ILE A 162 -4.71 21.06 -5.11
CA ILE A 162 -3.97 21.68 -3.99
C ILE A 162 -3.11 22.84 -4.52
N ASN A 163 -2.39 22.64 -5.60
CA ASN A 163 -1.54 23.66 -6.19
C ASN A 163 -2.36 24.89 -6.67
N ASP A 164 -3.52 24.67 -7.27
CA ASP A 164 -4.40 25.76 -7.70
C ASP A 164 -4.95 26.57 -6.49
N LEU A 165 -5.29 25.90 -5.41
CA LEU A 165 -5.70 26.55 -4.16
C LEU A 165 -4.54 27.30 -3.50
N GLU A 166 -3.33 26.75 -3.49
CA GLU A 166 -2.12 27.40 -2.98
C GLU A 166 -1.78 28.68 -3.78
N ILE A 167 -1.93 28.64 -5.11
CA ILE A 167 -1.78 29.82 -5.97
C ILE A 167 -2.83 30.86 -5.61
N SER A 168 -4.09 30.47 -5.40
CA SER A 168 -5.20 31.35 -5.03
C SER A 168 -4.97 31.97 -3.67
N LYS A 169 -4.54 31.17 -2.71
CA LYS A 169 -4.14 31.62 -1.35
C LYS A 169 -2.99 32.62 -1.42
N SER A 170 -1.95 32.35 -2.22
CA SER A 170 -0.82 33.27 -2.39
C SER A 170 -1.24 34.61 -2.98
N LYS A 171 -2.15 34.59 -3.97
CA LYS A 171 -2.71 35.82 -4.55
C LYS A 171 -3.50 36.61 -3.53
N LEU A 172 -4.32 35.95 -2.73
CA LEU A 172 -5.12 36.58 -1.67
C LEU A 172 -4.21 37.22 -0.61
N LEU A 173 -3.21 36.50 -0.13
CA LEU A 173 -2.24 36.96 0.87
C LEU A 173 -1.45 38.19 0.41
N ASN A 174 -1.20 38.38 -0.90
CA ASN A 174 -0.55 39.57 -1.43
C ASN A 174 -1.36 40.87 -1.23
N SER A 175 -2.66 40.75 -0.94
CA SER A 175 -3.52 41.89 -0.60
C SER A 175 -3.58 42.20 0.90
N PHE A 176 -3.04 41.31 1.74
CA PHE A 176 -3.12 41.43 3.19
C PHE A 176 -2.01 42.31 3.77
N PRO A 177 -2.31 43.16 4.75
CA PRO A 177 -1.31 43.80 5.58
C PRO A 177 -0.47 42.79 6.35
N GLU A 178 0.82 43.03 6.51
CA GLU A 178 1.75 42.10 7.17
C GLU A 178 1.36 41.73 8.61
N ASP A 179 0.79 42.66 9.34
CA ASP A 179 0.32 42.46 10.73
C ASP A 179 -0.91 41.54 10.79
N ILE A 180 -1.76 41.56 9.77
CA ILE A 180 -2.90 40.63 9.63
C ILE A 180 -2.43 39.23 9.31
N VAL A 181 -1.44 39.07 8.44
CA VAL A 181 -0.85 37.75 8.13
C VAL A 181 -0.25 37.13 9.39
N LYS A 182 0.53 37.93 10.15
CA LYS A 182 1.08 37.49 11.44
C LYS A 182 0.01 37.09 12.44
N LEU A 183 -1.06 37.85 12.53
CA LEU A 183 -2.19 37.52 13.41
C LEU A 183 -2.84 36.19 13.01
N TYR A 184 -3.12 36.03 11.73
CA TYR A 184 -3.70 34.78 11.20
C TYR A 184 -2.86 33.55 11.52
N ASP A 185 -1.55 33.64 11.28
CA ASP A 185 -0.61 32.58 11.56
C ASP A 185 -0.49 32.26 13.05
N GLN A 186 -0.51 33.29 13.91
CA GLN A 186 -0.51 33.10 15.36
C GLN A 186 -1.77 32.40 15.85
N LEU A 187 -2.95 32.79 15.37
CA LEU A 187 -4.22 32.16 15.75
C LEU A 187 -4.25 30.71 15.31
N LYS A 188 -3.78 30.42 14.10
CA LYS A 188 -3.68 29.07 13.56
C LYS A 188 -2.70 28.21 14.37
N HIS A 189 -1.53 28.75 14.72
CA HIS A 189 -0.54 28.06 15.56
C HIS A 189 -1.06 27.77 16.97
N ASN A 190 -1.87 28.66 17.53
CA ASN A 190 -2.51 28.48 18.83
C ASN A 190 -3.70 27.51 18.83
N GLY A 191 -4.01 26.89 17.68
CA GLY A 191 -5.08 25.91 17.56
C GLY A 191 -6.48 26.51 17.53
N VAL A 192 -6.63 27.76 17.13
CA VAL A 192 -7.96 28.38 16.94
C VAL A 192 -8.59 27.75 15.69
N GLU A 193 -9.68 26.99 15.87
CA GLU A 193 -10.33 26.25 14.78
C GLU A 193 -11.00 27.19 13.77
N ILE A 194 -11.69 28.22 14.23
CA ILE A 194 -12.36 29.23 13.40
C ILE A 194 -11.70 30.58 13.68
N ILE A 195 -10.82 30.99 12.76
CA ILE A 195 -10.01 32.20 12.91
C ILE A 195 -10.85 33.46 12.67
N ALA A 196 -11.76 33.41 11.69
CA ALA A 196 -12.62 34.53 11.35
C ALA A 196 -14.05 34.07 11.05
N ALA A 197 -15.05 34.76 11.55
CA ALA A 197 -16.47 34.51 11.25
C ALA A 197 -17.32 35.74 11.43
N TYR A 198 -18.44 35.77 10.72
CA TYR A 198 -19.45 36.78 10.93
C TYR A 198 -20.10 36.62 12.31
N LYS A 199 -20.41 37.75 12.95
CA LYS A 199 -21.21 37.79 14.17
C LYS A 199 -22.60 37.22 13.90
N ASN A 200 -23.12 36.40 14.82
CA ASN A 200 -24.48 35.89 14.75
C ASN A 200 -25.29 36.49 15.89
N GLU A 201 -26.09 37.52 15.59
CA GLU A 201 -26.79 38.36 16.58
C GLU A 201 -25.82 38.87 17.66
N ASP A 202 -25.98 38.43 18.89
CA ASP A 202 -25.11 38.79 20.03
C ASP A 202 -24.09 37.69 20.35
N GLN A 203 -23.83 36.75 19.41
CA GLN A 203 -22.90 35.65 19.60
C GLN A 203 -21.66 35.80 18.72
N CYS A 204 -20.52 35.39 19.26
CA CYS A 204 -19.31 35.27 18.49
C CYS A 204 -19.44 34.14 17.43
N GLY A 205 -19.30 34.47 16.16
CA GLY A 205 -19.37 33.46 15.08
C GLY A 205 -18.27 32.42 15.11
N CYS A 206 -17.14 32.68 15.80
CA CYS A 206 -16.04 31.75 15.90
C CYS A 206 -16.25 30.67 16.99
N CYS A 207 -16.74 31.06 18.19
CA CYS A 207 -16.88 30.15 19.33
C CYS A 207 -18.31 30.01 19.87
N GLY A 208 -19.28 30.74 19.33
CA GLY A 208 -20.68 30.66 19.74
C GLY A 208 -21.03 31.28 21.10
N VAL A 209 -20.06 31.89 21.80
CA VAL A 209 -20.28 32.51 23.09
C VAL A 209 -21.11 33.77 22.91
N SER A 210 -22.16 33.98 23.78
CA SER A 210 -22.93 35.20 23.81
C SER A 210 -22.10 36.36 24.39
N LEU A 211 -22.13 37.48 23.69
CA LEU A 211 -21.35 38.69 24.00
C LEU A 211 -22.29 39.76 24.58
N THR A 212 -21.89 40.39 25.66
CA THR A 212 -22.58 41.53 26.20
C THR A 212 -22.37 42.80 25.34
N SER A 213 -23.25 43.79 25.44
CA SER A 213 -23.09 45.04 24.70
C SER A 213 -21.72 45.68 24.93
N SER A 214 -21.23 45.67 26.20
CA SER A 214 -19.91 46.21 26.55
C SER A 214 -18.75 45.43 25.96
N GLU A 215 -18.89 44.11 25.72
CA GLU A 215 -17.88 43.28 25.04
C GLU A 215 -17.90 43.47 23.54
N LEU A 216 -19.08 43.69 22.96
CA LEU A 216 -19.22 44.06 21.56
C LEU A 216 -18.55 45.40 21.26
N ASP A 217 -18.77 46.42 22.13
CA ASP A 217 -18.10 47.72 22.01
C ASP A 217 -16.56 47.55 22.03
N LYS A 218 -16.03 46.72 22.96
CA LYS A 218 -14.60 46.45 23.06
C LYS A 218 -14.04 45.71 21.83
N ILE A 219 -14.82 44.82 21.20
CA ILE A 219 -14.42 44.15 20.00
C ILE A 219 -14.29 45.16 18.86
N VAL A 220 -15.26 46.04 18.67
CA VAL A 220 -15.25 47.07 17.63
C VAL A 220 -14.11 48.06 17.83
N ASP A 221 -13.80 48.42 19.08
CA ASP A 221 -12.68 49.31 19.44
C ASP A 221 -11.31 48.65 19.34
N SER A 222 -11.26 47.33 19.25
CA SER A 222 -9.99 46.58 19.09
C SER A 222 -9.45 46.67 17.66
N LYS A 223 -8.14 46.64 17.53
CA LYS A 223 -7.46 46.78 16.21
C LYS A 223 -7.93 45.77 15.16
N TYR A 224 -8.33 44.57 15.60
CA TYR A 224 -8.63 43.44 14.71
C TYR A 224 -9.98 42.78 15.03
N ASN A 225 -10.88 43.42 15.76
CA ASN A 225 -12.19 42.87 16.13
C ASN A 225 -12.09 41.48 16.79
N GLN A 226 -11.14 41.26 17.69
CA GLN A 226 -10.93 39.94 18.31
C GLN A 226 -11.92 39.66 19.45
N CYS A 227 -12.49 38.45 19.46
CA CYS A 227 -13.30 37.95 20.56
C CYS A 227 -12.43 37.76 21.81
N PRO A 228 -12.88 38.28 23.02
CA PRO A 228 -12.12 38.14 24.25
C PRO A 228 -12.00 36.70 24.77
N TYR A 229 -12.82 35.76 24.28
CA TYR A 229 -12.85 34.37 24.74
C TYR A 229 -12.01 33.46 23.87
N CYS A 230 -12.20 33.50 22.55
CA CYS A 230 -11.51 32.60 21.63
C CYS A 230 -10.41 33.26 20.80
N GLN A 231 -10.26 34.57 20.88
CA GLN A 231 -9.33 35.40 20.09
C GLN A 231 -9.61 35.44 18.59
N GLY A 232 -10.59 34.68 18.10
CA GLY A 232 -11.00 34.70 16.70
C GLY A 232 -11.51 36.09 16.28
N VAL A 233 -11.36 36.43 15.00
CA VAL A 233 -11.76 37.73 14.42
C VAL A 233 -13.27 37.72 14.15
N VAL A 234 -14.00 38.65 14.71
CA VAL A 234 -15.45 38.80 14.53
C VAL A 234 -15.70 39.87 13.47
N ILE A 235 -16.47 39.52 12.44
CA ILE A 235 -16.75 40.38 11.26
C ILE A 235 -18.21 40.80 11.26
#